data_183257445f98a3b945d3000e366ab324
#
_entry.id   183257445f98a3b945d3000e366ab324
#
_cell.length_a   1.000
_cell.length_b   1.000
_cell.length_c   1.000
_cell.angle_alpha   90.00
_cell.angle_beta   90.00
_cell.angle_gamma   90.00
#
_symmetry.space_group_name_H-M   'P 1'
#
loop_
_entity.id
_entity.type
_entity.pdbx_description
1 polymer ?
#
loop_
_entity_poly.entity_id
_entity_poly.type
_entity_poly.pdbx_seq_one_letter_code
_entity_poly.pdbx_strand_id
1 'polypeptide(L)'
;YIDYAAEIYSIYLKYVSKEDIHVYSIDEAFMDVTNYLPLYHVTARELGQSIMADIRKQFGIPATCGIGTNLYLAKIALDITAKHAEDCIGYLDEETYRKTLWDHKPLTDFWRIGKGIAGKLERYGIHTMGGLAGMDEDFLYKLFGVDAELLIDHAWGREPVTIGDIKSYKAKTNCLTCGQVLGCGYSFEDGKLIVKEMMDLLCLEMVEKNLVSNSVTLYVGYSNRTEAEPSRGTASLDTQTNADMVLIPAVTALYERIVDPGLLVHRINISVNHVVEEEYRQYSLFSDEEELERNRKLQAAML
;
A
#
# COMPACT_ATOMS: atom_id res chain seq x y z
N TYR A 1 8.89 11.05 12.02
CA TYR A 1 8.11 11.21 10.78
C TYR A 1 6.61 11.10 11.06
N ILE A 2 6.14 10.07 11.77
CA ILE A 2 4.71 9.87 12.10
C ILE A 2 4.13 11.08 12.83
N ASP A 3 4.84 11.61 13.83
CA ASP A 3 4.41 12.77 14.59
C ASP A 3 4.21 14.00 13.70
N TYR A 4 5.17 14.28 12.80
CA TYR A 4 5.04 15.37 11.83
C TYR A 4 3.87 15.17 10.85
N ALA A 5 3.67 13.93 10.39
CA ALA A 5 2.53 13.61 9.53
C ALA A 5 1.19 13.87 10.25
N ALA A 6 1.08 13.47 11.53
CA ALA A 6 -0.09 13.71 12.36
C ALA A 6 -0.34 15.22 12.60
N GLU A 7 0.72 15.99 12.83
CA GLU A 7 0.62 17.43 13.00
C GLU A 7 0.23 18.13 11.68
N ILE A 8 0.76 17.71 10.53
CA ILE A 8 0.33 18.20 9.20
C ILE A 8 -1.14 17.85 8.95
N TYR A 9 -1.56 16.62 9.27
CA TYR A 9 -2.97 16.23 9.17
C TYR A 9 -3.87 17.15 10.01
N SER A 10 -3.43 17.61 11.18
CA SER A 10 -4.17 18.56 12.00
C SER A 10 -4.35 19.93 11.34
N ILE A 11 -3.45 20.32 10.42
CA ILE A 11 -3.65 21.52 9.58
C ILE A 11 -4.79 21.27 8.58
N TYR A 12 -4.83 20.11 7.92
CA TYR A 12 -5.90 19.80 6.98
C TYR A 12 -7.28 19.91 7.64
N LEU A 13 -7.40 19.45 8.89
CA LEU A 13 -8.66 19.53 9.67
C LEU A 13 -9.14 20.95 9.98
N LYS A 14 -8.31 21.98 9.80
CA LYS A 14 -8.75 23.38 9.90
C LYS A 14 -9.58 23.81 8.70
N TYR A 15 -9.41 23.15 7.57
CA TYR A 15 -10.00 23.51 6.28
C TYR A 15 -11.07 22.54 5.83
N VAL A 16 -10.90 21.24 6.10
CA VAL A 16 -11.73 20.16 5.57
C VAL A 16 -12.06 19.17 6.68
N SER A 17 -13.29 18.67 6.70
CA SER A 17 -13.71 17.64 7.66
C SER A 17 -12.93 16.33 7.43
N LYS A 18 -12.72 15.57 8.51
CA LYS A 18 -12.06 14.25 8.42
C LYS A 18 -12.78 13.26 7.49
N GLU A 19 -14.09 13.42 7.32
CA GLU A 19 -14.91 12.61 6.43
C GLU A 19 -14.50 12.79 4.96
N ASP A 20 -14.05 13.98 4.58
CA ASP A 20 -13.66 14.33 3.22
C ASP A 20 -12.14 14.29 2.99
N ILE A 21 -11.40 13.72 3.95
CA ILE A 21 -9.95 13.48 3.84
C ILE A 21 -9.67 11.98 3.79
N HIS A 22 -8.88 11.56 2.82
CA HIS A 22 -8.29 10.22 2.74
C HIS A 22 -6.77 10.30 2.81
N VAL A 23 -6.18 9.78 3.88
CA VAL A 23 -4.71 9.67 4.02
C VAL A 23 -4.24 8.51 3.14
N TYR A 24 -3.55 8.85 2.07
CA TYR A 24 -3.06 7.89 1.08
C TYR A 24 -1.72 7.25 1.50
N SER A 25 -0.82 8.06 2.05
CA SER A 25 0.48 7.63 2.58
C SER A 25 0.88 8.50 3.77
N ILE A 26 2.08 8.30 4.32
CA ILE A 26 2.60 9.10 5.43
C ILE A 26 2.76 10.59 5.08
N ASP A 27 2.89 10.92 3.80
CA ASP A 27 3.19 12.25 3.27
C ASP A 27 2.19 12.75 2.23
N GLU A 28 1.15 11.97 1.92
CA GLU A 28 0.13 12.32 0.93
C GLU A 28 -1.29 12.12 1.46
N ALA A 29 -2.16 13.07 1.17
CA ALA A 29 -3.60 12.98 1.45
C ALA A 29 -4.43 13.52 0.30
N PHE A 30 -5.58 12.88 0.04
CA PHE A 30 -6.64 13.41 -0.80
C PHE A 30 -7.66 14.16 0.04
N MET A 31 -8.18 15.25 -0.50
CA MET A 31 -9.24 16.05 0.12
C MET A 31 -10.32 16.36 -0.90
N ASP A 32 -11.57 16.02 -0.62
CA ASP A 32 -12.71 16.50 -1.39
C ASP A 32 -13.09 17.89 -0.88
N VAL A 33 -12.79 18.89 -1.68
CA VAL A 33 -13.04 20.30 -1.33
C VAL A 33 -14.26 20.88 -2.01
N THR A 34 -15.02 20.09 -2.75
CA THR A 34 -16.15 20.54 -3.58
C THR A 34 -17.14 21.41 -2.81
N ASN A 35 -17.54 20.98 -1.62
CA ASN A 35 -18.51 21.71 -0.78
C ASN A 35 -17.90 22.88 -0.01
N TYR A 36 -16.59 22.94 0.12
CA TYR A 36 -15.88 23.96 0.90
C TYR A 36 -15.56 25.21 0.08
N LEU A 37 -15.35 25.06 -1.24
CA LEU A 37 -15.01 26.18 -2.12
C LEU A 37 -16.12 27.29 -2.10
N PRO A 38 -17.42 26.96 -2.28
CA PRO A 38 -18.47 27.95 -2.14
C PRO A 38 -18.59 28.51 -0.73
N LEU A 39 -18.36 27.66 0.30
CA LEU A 39 -18.47 28.09 1.70
C LEU A 39 -17.41 29.14 2.08
N TYR A 40 -16.19 28.95 1.59
CA TYR A 40 -15.07 29.85 1.87
C TYR A 40 -14.92 30.97 0.85
N HIS A 41 -15.74 30.96 -0.22
CA HIS A 41 -15.65 31.91 -1.35
C HIS A 41 -14.25 31.94 -1.99
N VAL A 42 -13.61 30.79 -2.14
CA VAL A 42 -12.28 30.64 -2.73
C VAL A 42 -12.28 29.61 -3.87
N THR A 43 -11.27 29.70 -4.72
CA THR A 43 -10.97 28.67 -5.73
C THR A 43 -10.19 27.52 -5.08
N ALA A 44 -10.18 26.33 -5.73
CA ALA A 44 -9.37 25.21 -5.26
C ALA A 44 -7.88 25.55 -5.19
N ARG A 45 -7.36 26.41 -6.09
CA ARG A 45 -5.98 26.86 -6.08
C ARG A 45 -5.70 27.74 -4.86
N GLU A 46 -6.55 28.71 -4.54
CA GLU A 46 -6.40 29.57 -3.37
C GLU A 46 -6.47 28.78 -2.05
N LEU A 47 -7.34 27.78 -1.99
CA LEU A 47 -7.42 26.88 -0.84
C LEU A 47 -6.13 26.05 -0.70
N GLY A 48 -5.65 25.45 -1.80
CA GLY A 48 -4.38 24.74 -1.82
C GLY A 48 -3.20 25.60 -1.38
N GLN A 49 -3.11 26.83 -1.89
CA GLN A 49 -2.08 27.81 -1.48
C GLN A 49 -2.15 28.13 0.02
N SER A 50 -3.35 28.28 0.57
CA SER A 50 -3.54 28.56 1.99
C SER A 50 -3.06 27.41 2.87
N ILE A 51 -3.42 26.16 2.51
CA ILE A 51 -2.97 24.96 3.21
C ILE A 51 -1.45 24.81 3.14
N MET A 52 -0.86 24.96 1.94
CA MET A 52 0.59 24.88 1.73
C MET A 52 1.35 25.97 2.51
N ALA A 53 0.80 27.18 2.57
CA ALA A 53 1.37 28.30 3.33
C ALA A 53 1.37 28.03 4.83
N ASP A 54 0.29 27.46 5.37
CA ASP A 54 0.20 27.09 6.78
C ASP A 54 1.19 25.98 7.15
N ILE A 55 1.34 24.94 6.31
CA ILE A 55 2.34 23.88 6.49
C ILE A 55 3.75 24.49 6.51
N ARG A 56 4.06 25.33 5.53
CA ARG A 56 5.37 25.97 5.44
C ARG A 56 5.66 26.88 6.61
N LYS A 57 4.66 27.62 7.08
CA LYS A 57 4.78 28.53 8.23
C LYS A 57 5.03 27.78 9.53
N GLN A 58 4.34 26.64 9.72
CA GLN A 58 4.41 25.88 10.98
C GLN A 58 5.64 24.97 11.04
N PHE A 59 6.00 24.33 9.91
CA PHE A 59 7.03 23.27 9.88
C PHE A 59 8.26 23.62 9.02
N GLY A 60 8.20 24.68 8.20
CA GLY A 60 9.25 24.99 7.23
C GLY A 60 9.32 24.02 6.05
N ILE A 61 8.37 23.07 5.94
CA ILE A 61 8.34 22.03 4.92
C ILE A 61 7.63 22.56 3.67
N PRO A 62 8.23 22.51 2.47
CA PRO A 62 7.53 22.78 1.23
C PRO A 62 6.56 21.65 0.91
N ALA A 63 5.40 21.98 0.35
CA ALA A 63 4.42 21.01 -0.12
C ALA A 63 4.11 21.24 -1.60
N THR A 64 3.56 20.24 -2.26
CA THR A 64 3.01 20.30 -3.63
C THR A 64 1.51 19.98 -3.57
N CYS A 65 0.74 20.52 -4.52
CA CYS A 65 -0.69 20.33 -4.58
C CYS A 65 -1.11 19.92 -5.99
N GLY A 66 -1.86 18.83 -6.10
CA GLY A 66 -2.54 18.41 -7.32
C GLY A 66 -4.04 18.68 -7.19
N ILE A 67 -4.60 19.41 -8.13
CA ILE A 67 -6.03 19.72 -8.22
C ILE A 67 -6.60 18.97 -9.42
N GLY A 68 -7.65 18.19 -9.20
CA GLY A 68 -8.32 17.43 -10.23
C GLY A 68 -9.83 17.36 -10.01
N THR A 69 -10.56 17.08 -11.07
CA THR A 69 -12.03 16.86 -11.02
C THR A 69 -12.40 15.49 -10.45
N ASN A 70 -11.42 14.62 -10.25
CA ASN A 70 -11.55 13.32 -9.59
C ASN A 70 -10.21 12.92 -8.93
N LEU A 71 -10.19 11.80 -8.18
CA LEU A 71 -9.01 11.35 -7.44
C LEU A 71 -7.82 11.04 -8.35
N TYR A 72 -8.08 10.41 -9.51
CA TYR A 72 -7.03 10.10 -10.48
C TYR A 72 -6.37 11.36 -11.02
N LEU A 73 -7.16 12.30 -11.51
CA LEU A 73 -6.64 13.55 -12.07
C LEU A 73 -5.93 14.42 -11.03
N ALA A 74 -6.41 14.43 -9.77
CA ALA A 74 -5.72 15.10 -8.68
C ALA A 74 -4.34 14.48 -8.44
N LYS A 75 -4.25 13.14 -8.42
CA LYS A 75 -2.96 12.44 -8.25
C LYS A 75 -2.01 12.68 -9.42
N ILE A 76 -2.49 12.62 -10.66
CA ILE A 76 -1.66 12.90 -11.85
C ILE A 76 -1.22 14.36 -11.90
N ALA A 77 -2.10 15.30 -11.52
CA ALA A 77 -1.73 16.70 -11.38
C ALA A 77 -0.60 16.92 -10.37
N LEU A 78 -0.64 16.20 -9.23
CA LEU A 78 0.41 16.21 -8.23
C LEU A 78 1.74 15.65 -8.77
N ASP A 79 1.69 14.45 -9.35
CA ASP A 79 2.89 13.69 -9.70
C ASP A 79 3.61 14.24 -10.95
N ILE A 80 2.86 14.75 -11.92
CA ILE A 80 3.43 15.20 -13.20
C ILE A 80 3.39 16.72 -13.31
N THR A 81 2.23 17.35 -13.14
CA THR A 81 2.04 18.76 -13.49
C THR A 81 2.61 19.70 -12.43
N ALA A 82 2.35 19.43 -11.13
CA ALA A 82 2.78 20.31 -10.03
C ALA A 82 4.30 20.43 -9.90
N LYS A 83 5.04 19.37 -10.24
CA LYS A 83 6.51 19.35 -10.19
C LYS A 83 7.17 20.34 -11.16
N HIS A 84 6.45 20.74 -12.21
CA HIS A 84 6.94 21.69 -13.23
C HIS A 84 6.30 23.08 -13.10
N ALA A 85 5.38 23.26 -12.14
CA ALA A 85 4.73 24.54 -11.90
C ALA A 85 5.55 25.39 -10.90
N GLU A 86 5.70 26.71 -11.17
CA GLU A 86 6.47 27.64 -10.32
C GLU A 86 5.89 27.72 -8.89
N ASP A 87 4.57 27.62 -8.74
CA ASP A 87 3.87 27.63 -7.47
C ASP A 87 3.65 26.25 -6.86
N CYS A 88 4.23 25.19 -7.45
CA CYS A 88 4.08 23.81 -7.03
C CYS A 88 2.62 23.31 -7.01
N ILE A 89 1.73 23.90 -7.83
CA ILE A 89 0.32 23.52 -7.94
C ILE A 89 0.01 23.09 -9.36
N GLY A 90 -0.40 21.84 -9.54
CA GLY A 90 -0.91 21.29 -10.79
C GLY A 90 -2.44 21.32 -10.84
N TYR A 91 -3.02 21.49 -12.03
CA TYR A 91 -4.46 21.36 -12.27
C TYR A 91 -4.71 20.49 -13.48
N LEU A 92 -5.65 19.54 -13.36
CA LEU A 92 -6.15 18.73 -14.47
C LEU A 92 -7.66 18.52 -14.34
N ASP A 93 -8.34 18.76 -15.43
CA ASP A 93 -9.63 18.18 -15.77
C ASP A 93 -9.45 17.16 -16.91
N GLU A 94 -10.50 16.46 -17.29
CA GLU A 94 -10.44 15.43 -18.34
C GLU A 94 -9.97 16.01 -19.70
N GLU A 95 -10.38 17.22 -20.01
CA GLU A 95 -10.02 17.86 -21.29
C GLU A 95 -8.54 18.27 -21.30
N THR A 96 -8.08 18.93 -20.27
CA THR A 96 -6.68 19.35 -20.09
C THR A 96 -5.78 18.13 -20.03
N TYR A 97 -6.16 17.07 -19.29
CA TYR A 97 -5.44 15.81 -19.24
C TYR A 97 -5.22 15.22 -20.65
N ARG A 98 -6.28 15.08 -21.44
CA ARG A 98 -6.17 14.55 -22.80
C ARG A 98 -5.31 15.43 -23.71
N LYS A 99 -5.42 16.75 -23.58
CA LYS A 99 -4.63 17.69 -24.41
C LYS A 99 -3.15 17.72 -24.07
N THR A 100 -2.80 17.51 -22.81
CA THR A 100 -1.42 17.75 -22.35
C THR A 100 -0.65 16.49 -22.00
N LEU A 101 -1.33 15.42 -21.58
CA LEU A 101 -0.66 14.22 -21.03
C LEU A 101 -0.94 12.93 -21.82
N TRP A 102 -1.82 12.92 -22.81
CA TRP A 102 -2.07 11.70 -23.60
C TRP A 102 -0.83 11.15 -24.30
N ASP A 103 0.12 12.02 -24.68
CA ASP A 103 1.37 11.64 -25.33
C ASP A 103 2.55 11.60 -24.36
N HIS A 104 2.32 11.85 -23.07
CA HIS A 104 3.37 11.82 -22.04
C HIS A 104 3.98 10.41 -21.90
N LYS A 105 5.28 10.38 -21.67
CA LYS A 105 6.10 9.18 -21.43
C LYS A 105 7.06 9.41 -20.27
N PRO A 106 7.41 8.35 -19.54
CA PRO A 106 6.98 6.96 -19.68
C PRO A 106 5.60 6.71 -19.06
N LEU A 107 4.95 5.59 -19.41
CA LEU A 107 3.68 5.16 -18.81
C LEU A 107 3.76 4.94 -17.29
N THR A 108 4.94 4.64 -16.78
CA THR A 108 5.18 4.43 -15.34
C THR A 108 5.06 5.70 -14.48
N ASP A 109 4.96 6.88 -15.08
CA ASP A 109 4.68 8.14 -14.38
C ASP A 109 3.21 8.26 -14.00
N PHE A 110 2.35 7.47 -14.64
CA PHE A 110 0.92 7.47 -14.34
C PHE A 110 0.58 6.54 -13.16
N TRP A 111 -0.19 7.07 -12.23
CA TRP A 111 -0.66 6.33 -11.08
C TRP A 111 -1.31 5.01 -11.48
N ARG A 112 -1.02 3.93 -10.76
CA ARG A 112 -1.45 2.55 -11.00
C ARG A 112 -0.77 1.85 -12.19
N ILE A 113 0.10 2.48 -12.95
CA ILE A 113 0.88 1.81 -14.01
C ILE A 113 2.31 1.56 -13.52
N GLY A 114 2.55 0.36 -12.99
CA GLY A 114 3.89 -0.10 -12.63
C GLY A 114 4.61 -0.73 -13.83
N LYS A 115 5.90 -1.06 -13.64
CA LYS A 115 6.75 -1.68 -14.67
C LYS A 115 6.15 -2.92 -15.33
N GLY A 116 5.38 -3.73 -14.58
CA GLY A 116 4.73 -4.93 -15.10
C GLY A 116 3.62 -4.61 -16.11
N ILE A 117 2.76 -3.64 -15.81
CA ILE A 117 1.70 -3.19 -16.71
C ILE A 117 2.31 -2.48 -17.91
N ALA A 118 3.22 -1.52 -17.68
CA ALA A 118 3.91 -0.82 -18.76
C ALA A 118 4.61 -1.79 -19.72
N GLY A 119 5.40 -2.74 -19.21
CA GLY A 119 6.08 -3.74 -20.05
C GLY A 119 5.15 -4.69 -20.81
N LYS A 120 3.93 -4.96 -20.28
CA LYS A 120 2.90 -5.68 -21.05
C LYS A 120 2.37 -4.81 -22.20
N LEU A 121 2.02 -3.55 -21.93
CA LEU A 121 1.51 -2.62 -22.94
C LEU A 121 2.54 -2.36 -24.06
N GLU A 122 3.79 -2.17 -23.70
CA GLU A 122 4.90 -1.93 -24.64
C GLU A 122 5.09 -3.08 -25.64
N ARG A 123 4.88 -4.33 -25.24
CA ARG A 123 4.93 -5.49 -26.16
C ARG A 123 3.91 -5.42 -27.29
N TYR A 124 2.85 -4.66 -27.10
CA TYR A 124 1.81 -4.40 -28.11
C TYR A 124 1.92 -3.01 -28.74
N GLY A 125 3.06 -2.31 -28.53
CA GLY A 125 3.31 -1.00 -29.10
C GLY A 125 2.55 0.16 -28.43
N ILE A 126 1.99 -0.08 -27.23
CA ILE A 126 1.26 0.93 -26.47
C ILE A 126 2.23 1.60 -25.49
N HIS A 127 2.55 2.87 -25.74
CA HIS A 127 3.56 3.61 -25.00
C HIS A 127 3.02 4.87 -24.31
N THR A 128 1.73 5.19 -24.51
CA THR A 128 1.10 6.43 -24.04
C THR A 128 -0.34 6.16 -23.58
N MET A 129 -0.89 7.06 -22.76
CA MET A 129 -2.29 6.96 -22.32
C MET A 129 -3.27 7.16 -23.50
N GLY A 130 -2.94 8.03 -24.45
CA GLY A 130 -3.71 8.17 -25.69
C GLY A 130 -3.69 6.89 -26.54
N GLY A 131 -2.55 6.21 -26.62
CA GLY A 131 -2.45 4.89 -27.26
C GLY A 131 -3.31 3.84 -26.56
N LEU A 132 -3.31 3.83 -25.22
CA LEU A 132 -4.14 2.93 -24.42
C LEU A 132 -5.65 3.21 -24.61
N ALA A 133 -6.05 4.49 -24.59
CA ALA A 133 -7.43 4.91 -24.81
C ALA A 133 -8.00 4.54 -26.20
N GLY A 134 -7.12 4.40 -27.20
CA GLY A 134 -7.49 4.01 -28.56
C GLY A 134 -7.55 2.49 -28.79
N MET A 135 -7.27 1.67 -27.79
CA MET A 135 -7.29 0.21 -27.91
C MET A 135 -8.71 -0.35 -27.79
N ASP A 136 -8.90 -1.53 -28.39
CA ASP A 136 -10.12 -2.31 -28.20
C ASP A 136 -10.25 -2.78 -26.76
N GLU A 137 -11.41 -2.53 -26.14
CA GLU A 137 -11.64 -2.85 -24.73
C GLU A 137 -11.60 -4.36 -24.48
N ASP A 138 -12.17 -5.19 -25.35
CA ASP A 138 -12.16 -6.66 -25.23
C ASP A 138 -10.72 -7.19 -25.25
N PHE A 139 -9.84 -6.57 -26.03
CA PHE A 139 -8.43 -6.89 -26.02
C PHE A 139 -7.79 -6.58 -24.68
N LEU A 140 -8.06 -5.43 -24.09
CA LEU A 140 -7.53 -5.02 -22.79
C LEU A 140 -8.05 -5.94 -21.67
N TYR A 141 -9.34 -6.31 -21.70
CA TYR A 141 -9.90 -7.27 -20.75
C TYR A 141 -9.24 -8.67 -20.86
N LYS A 142 -8.92 -9.13 -22.06
CA LYS A 142 -8.17 -10.40 -22.26
C LYS A 142 -6.75 -10.31 -21.69
N LEU A 143 -6.13 -9.13 -21.73
CA LEU A 143 -4.76 -8.93 -21.30
C LEU A 143 -4.61 -8.72 -19.79
N PHE A 144 -5.54 -7.99 -19.17
CA PHE A 144 -5.47 -7.53 -17.79
C PHE A 144 -6.62 -8.03 -16.89
N GLY A 145 -7.61 -8.72 -17.44
CA GLY A 145 -8.79 -9.13 -16.68
C GLY A 145 -9.57 -7.93 -16.16
N VAL A 146 -10.04 -8.00 -14.92
CA VAL A 146 -10.82 -6.92 -14.28
C VAL A 146 -10.03 -5.62 -14.11
N ASP A 147 -8.71 -5.68 -14.06
CA ASP A 147 -7.86 -4.49 -13.96
C ASP A 147 -7.90 -3.63 -15.24
N ALA A 148 -8.41 -4.17 -16.35
CA ALA A 148 -8.59 -3.43 -17.60
C ALA A 148 -9.56 -2.25 -17.45
N GLU A 149 -10.63 -2.42 -16.66
CA GLU A 149 -11.61 -1.36 -16.40
C GLU A 149 -10.96 -0.09 -15.85
N LEU A 150 -10.14 -0.27 -14.81
CA LEU A 150 -9.37 0.84 -14.23
C LEU A 150 -8.42 1.48 -15.25
N LEU A 151 -7.73 0.67 -16.06
CA LEU A 151 -6.78 1.19 -17.06
C LEU A 151 -7.49 1.97 -18.16
N ILE A 152 -8.66 1.50 -18.62
CA ILE A 152 -9.50 2.18 -19.61
C ILE A 152 -10.00 3.52 -19.06
N ASP A 153 -10.58 3.52 -17.86
CA ASP A 153 -11.09 4.74 -17.25
C ASP A 153 -9.98 5.77 -17.05
N HIS A 154 -8.84 5.36 -16.49
CA HIS A 154 -7.69 6.24 -16.29
C HIS A 154 -7.11 6.76 -17.62
N ALA A 155 -7.11 5.96 -18.70
CA ALA A 155 -6.69 6.44 -20.02
C ALA A 155 -7.55 7.60 -20.52
N TRP A 156 -8.83 7.63 -20.18
CA TRP A 156 -9.76 8.72 -20.48
C TRP A 156 -9.78 9.84 -19.42
N GLY A 157 -9.03 9.71 -18.33
CA GLY A 157 -9.03 10.66 -17.21
C GLY A 157 -10.22 10.52 -16.29
N ARG A 158 -10.86 9.37 -16.24
CA ARG A 158 -12.04 9.09 -15.42
C ARG A 158 -11.64 8.34 -14.16
N GLU A 159 -12.32 8.62 -13.06
CA GLU A 159 -12.24 7.86 -11.81
C GLU A 159 -13.59 7.97 -11.09
N PRO A 160 -14.38 6.90 -11.09
CA PRO A 160 -15.69 6.92 -10.46
C PRO A 160 -15.63 6.82 -8.93
N VAL A 161 -14.51 6.32 -8.38
CA VAL A 161 -14.36 6.11 -6.93
C VAL A 161 -14.21 7.44 -6.20
N THR A 162 -14.98 7.60 -5.14
CA THR A 162 -14.95 8.77 -4.24
C THR A 162 -14.26 8.44 -2.92
N ILE A 163 -13.93 9.46 -2.12
CA ILE A 163 -13.43 9.28 -0.74
C ILE A 163 -14.47 8.51 0.11
N GLY A 164 -15.75 8.77 -0.09
CA GLY A 164 -16.82 8.03 0.59
C GLY A 164 -16.81 6.53 0.28
N ASP A 165 -16.61 6.17 -1.00
CA ASP A 165 -16.48 4.77 -1.41
C ASP A 165 -15.27 4.09 -0.78
N ILE A 166 -14.12 4.75 -0.77
CA ILE A 166 -12.90 4.24 -0.12
C ILE A 166 -13.14 3.96 1.36
N LYS A 167 -13.79 4.88 2.07
CA LYS A 167 -14.07 4.74 3.52
C LYS A 167 -15.09 3.68 3.85
N SER A 168 -16.06 3.45 2.96
CA SER A 168 -17.09 2.42 3.12
C SER A 168 -16.62 1.03 2.68
N TYR A 169 -15.52 0.93 1.96
CA TYR A 169 -15.00 -0.33 1.43
C TYR A 169 -14.55 -1.27 2.54
N LYS A 170 -15.06 -2.49 2.52
CA LYS A 170 -14.62 -3.59 3.39
C LYS A 170 -13.96 -4.65 2.53
N ALA A 171 -12.68 -4.90 2.77
CA ALA A 171 -11.96 -5.97 2.08
C ALA A 171 -12.59 -7.35 2.39
N LYS A 172 -12.73 -8.18 1.36
CA LYS A 172 -13.25 -9.56 1.51
C LYS A 172 -12.22 -10.49 2.15
N THR A 173 -10.95 -10.19 1.97
CA THR A 173 -9.82 -10.95 2.53
C THR A 173 -8.82 -9.97 3.10
N ASN A 174 -8.36 -10.24 4.31
CA ASN A 174 -7.36 -9.42 4.97
C ASN A 174 -6.05 -10.20 5.10
N CYS A 175 -4.94 -9.48 5.06
CA CYS A 175 -3.64 -9.98 5.49
C CYS A 175 -2.98 -8.95 6.39
N LEU A 176 -2.19 -9.42 7.35
CA LEU A 176 -1.24 -8.58 8.08
C LEU A 176 0.15 -8.85 7.53
N THR A 177 0.90 -7.80 7.28
CA THR A 177 2.22 -7.91 6.67
C THR A 177 3.20 -7.02 7.39
N CYS A 178 4.35 -7.56 7.74
CA CYS A 178 5.51 -6.78 8.15
C CYS A 178 6.68 -7.01 7.20
N GLY A 179 7.49 -5.97 7.00
CA GLY A 179 8.67 -6.04 6.14
C GLY A 179 9.82 -5.24 6.71
N GLN A 180 11.03 -5.79 6.57
CA GLN A 180 12.26 -5.14 7.01
C GLN A 180 13.32 -5.21 5.92
N VAL A 181 13.94 -4.07 5.63
CA VAL A 181 15.17 -3.98 4.87
C VAL A 181 16.33 -3.89 5.86
N LEU A 182 17.27 -4.82 5.76
CA LEU A 182 18.38 -4.94 6.68
C LEU A 182 19.51 -3.99 6.27
N GLY A 183 20.18 -3.39 7.24
CA GLY A 183 21.25 -2.39 7.00
C GLY A 183 22.50 -2.96 6.31
N CYS A 184 22.68 -4.28 6.38
CA CYS A 184 23.76 -5.02 5.70
C CYS A 184 23.27 -6.42 5.31
N GLY A 185 24.11 -7.21 4.66
CA GLY A 185 23.82 -8.62 4.41
C GLY A 185 23.98 -9.46 5.67
N TYR A 186 22.94 -10.19 6.03
CA TYR A 186 22.88 -11.08 7.19
C TYR A 186 23.11 -12.53 6.79
N SER A 187 23.75 -13.30 7.66
CA SER A 187 23.91 -14.74 7.45
C SER A 187 22.56 -15.47 7.47
N PHE A 188 22.54 -16.72 7.01
CA PHE A 188 21.35 -17.57 7.08
C PHE A 188 20.80 -17.68 8.51
N GLU A 189 21.67 -17.88 9.52
CA GLU A 189 21.23 -18.02 10.91
C GLU A 189 20.73 -16.69 11.49
N ASP A 190 21.39 -15.57 11.20
CA ASP A 190 20.92 -14.25 11.64
C ASP A 190 19.58 -13.88 10.96
N GLY A 191 19.44 -14.16 9.66
CA GLY A 191 18.18 -13.95 8.94
C GLY A 191 17.03 -14.80 9.52
N LYS A 192 17.33 -16.05 9.92
CA LYS A 192 16.37 -16.92 10.60
C LYS A 192 15.93 -16.36 11.95
N LEU A 193 16.85 -15.78 12.72
CA LEU A 193 16.51 -15.11 13.99
C LEU A 193 15.57 -13.93 13.76
N ILE A 194 15.88 -13.07 12.77
CA ILE A 194 15.03 -11.91 12.43
C ILE A 194 13.63 -12.37 12.00
N VAL A 195 13.51 -13.47 11.22
CA VAL A 195 12.19 -14.03 10.85
C VAL A 195 11.40 -14.43 12.08
N LYS A 196 12.03 -15.02 13.11
CA LYS A 196 11.35 -15.36 14.36
C LYS A 196 10.87 -14.12 15.12
N GLU A 197 11.73 -13.10 15.26
CA GLU A 197 11.38 -11.83 15.91
C GLU A 197 10.23 -11.12 15.18
N MET A 198 10.28 -11.05 13.85
CA MET A 198 9.21 -10.45 13.05
C MET A 198 7.90 -11.23 13.17
N MET A 199 7.95 -12.56 13.23
CA MET A 199 6.74 -13.38 13.39
C MET A 199 6.15 -13.22 14.79
N ASP A 200 6.97 -13.13 15.82
CA ASP A 200 6.55 -12.86 17.20
C ASP A 200 5.75 -11.56 17.29
N LEU A 201 6.29 -10.47 16.72
CA LEU A 201 5.60 -9.17 16.65
C LEU A 201 4.27 -9.26 15.90
N LEU A 202 4.19 -10.01 14.80
CA LEU A 202 2.94 -10.23 14.09
C LEU A 202 1.92 -11.03 14.94
N CYS A 203 2.38 -12.02 15.70
CA CYS A 203 1.52 -12.77 16.61
C CYS A 203 0.94 -11.87 17.71
N LEU A 204 1.76 -10.98 18.29
CA LEU A 204 1.29 -10.00 19.28
C LEU A 204 0.26 -9.04 18.67
N GLU A 205 0.50 -8.52 17.46
CA GLU A 205 -0.46 -7.67 16.75
C GLU A 205 -1.79 -8.39 16.46
N MET A 206 -1.73 -9.69 16.10
CA MET A 206 -2.93 -10.50 15.90
C MET A 206 -3.70 -10.70 17.20
N VAL A 207 -3.02 -10.96 18.33
CA VAL A 207 -3.66 -11.07 19.65
C VAL A 207 -4.31 -9.76 20.06
N GLU A 208 -3.63 -8.62 19.91
CA GLU A 208 -4.15 -7.29 20.22
C GLU A 208 -5.43 -6.98 19.44
N LYS A 209 -5.44 -7.36 18.15
CA LYS A 209 -6.58 -7.11 17.24
C LYS A 209 -7.65 -8.22 17.27
N ASN A 210 -7.48 -9.23 18.10
CA ASN A 210 -8.36 -10.43 18.17
C ASN A 210 -8.51 -11.12 16.80
N LEU A 211 -7.39 -11.33 16.11
CA LEU A 211 -7.32 -11.92 14.78
C LEU A 211 -6.62 -13.27 14.81
N VAL A 212 -6.98 -14.15 13.87
CA VAL A 212 -6.34 -15.46 13.66
C VAL A 212 -6.09 -15.70 12.17
N SER A 213 -5.13 -16.58 11.85
CA SER A 213 -4.80 -16.98 10.50
C SER A 213 -4.36 -18.44 10.44
N ASN A 214 -4.51 -19.07 9.28
CA ASN A 214 -4.02 -20.41 9.01
C ASN A 214 -2.99 -20.47 7.86
N SER A 215 -2.42 -19.34 7.47
CA SER A 215 -1.46 -19.29 6.36
C SER A 215 -0.45 -18.18 6.56
N VAL A 216 0.82 -18.51 6.38
CA VAL A 216 1.92 -17.56 6.42
C VAL A 216 2.73 -17.62 5.13
N THR A 217 3.00 -16.47 4.54
CA THR A 217 3.89 -16.31 3.38
C THR A 217 5.16 -15.61 3.80
N LEU A 218 6.29 -16.14 3.39
CA LEU A 218 7.61 -15.57 3.58
C LEU A 218 8.23 -15.19 2.24
N TYR A 219 8.79 -13.99 2.18
CA TYR A 219 9.62 -13.50 1.09
C TYR A 219 10.97 -13.07 1.65
N VAL A 220 12.05 -13.56 1.05
CA VAL A 220 13.43 -13.21 1.42
C VAL A 220 14.17 -12.71 0.20
N GLY A 221 14.61 -11.46 0.25
CA GLY A 221 15.46 -10.83 -0.76
C GLY A 221 16.93 -10.88 -0.34
N TYR A 222 17.78 -11.14 -1.30
CA TYR A 222 19.22 -11.24 -1.10
C TYR A 222 19.93 -9.91 -1.39
N SER A 223 21.19 -9.83 -1.07
CA SER A 223 22.02 -8.65 -1.31
C SER A 223 22.05 -8.31 -2.82
N ASN A 224 21.94 -7.02 -3.14
CA ASN A 224 22.02 -6.50 -4.52
C ASN A 224 23.36 -6.81 -5.23
N ARG A 225 24.33 -7.40 -4.53
CA ARG A 225 25.61 -7.86 -5.12
C ARG A 225 25.50 -9.23 -5.78
N THR A 226 24.34 -9.88 -5.66
CA THR A 226 24.05 -11.17 -6.27
C THR A 226 22.88 -11.02 -7.25
N GLU A 227 22.93 -11.67 -8.40
CA GLU A 227 21.82 -11.76 -9.37
C GLU A 227 20.78 -12.81 -8.95
N ALA A 228 20.81 -13.28 -7.70
CA ALA A 228 19.93 -14.30 -7.19
C ALA A 228 18.49 -13.79 -7.07
N GLU A 229 17.56 -14.57 -7.60
CA GLU A 229 16.14 -14.32 -7.45
C GLU A 229 15.72 -14.45 -5.98
N PRO A 230 14.78 -13.61 -5.50
CA PRO A 230 14.27 -13.71 -4.15
C PRO A 230 13.59 -15.06 -3.88
N SER A 231 13.77 -15.57 -2.68
CA SER A 231 13.04 -16.76 -2.22
C SER A 231 11.65 -16.39 -1.72
N ARG A 232 10.65 -17.16 -2.15
CA ARG A 232 9.26 -16.98 -1.71
C ARG A 232 8.59 -18.32 -1.47
N GLY A 233 7.81 -18.41 -0.41
CA GLY A 233 7.02 -19.60 -0.11
C GLY A 233 5.86 -19.30 0.81
N THR A 234 4.93 -20.25 0.91
CA THR A 234 3.77 -20.19 1.80
C THR A 234 3.70 -21.49 2.60
N ALA A 235 3.42 -21.38 3.87
CA ALA A 235 3.05 -22.48 4.75
C ALA A 235 1.58 -22.34 5.15
N SER A 236 0.84 -23.44 5.06
CA SER A 236 -0.54 -23.54 5.52
C SER A 236 -0.58 -24.33 6.83
N LEU A 237 -1.47 -23.95 7.73
CA LEU A 237 -1.73 -24.58 9.00
C LEU A 237 -3.11 -25.25 8.97
N ASP A 238 -3.29 -26.31 9.73
CA ASP A 238 -4.56 -27.03 9.79
C ASP A 238 -5.63 -26.27 10.57
N THR A 239 -5.23 -25.32 11.43
CA THR A 239 -6.14 -24.55 12.28
C THR A 239 -5.86 -23.05 12.17
N GLN A 240 -6.90 -22.25 12.40
CA GLN A 240 -6.77 -20.81 12.59
C GLN A 240 -6.14 -20.53 13.96
N THR A 241 -5.07 -19.73 13.99
CA THR A 241 -4.34 -19.43 15.24
C THR A 241 -3.62 -18.09 15.20
N ASN A 242 -3.34 -17.53 16.35
CA ASN A 242 -2.43 -16.41 16.58
C ASN A 242 -1.30 -16.78 17.57
N ALA A 243 -1.23 -18.06 17.93
CA ALA A 243 -0.22 -18.55 18.87
C ALA A 243 1.18 -18.55 18.25
N ASP A 244 2.12 -17.84 18.86
CA ASP A 244 3.52 -17.76 18.48
C ASP A 244 4.18 -19.15 18.48
N MET A 245 3.86 -19.99 19.46
CA MET A 245 4.35 -21.36 19.56
C MET A 245 3.99 -22.25 18.37
N VAL A 246 2.99 -21.86 17.56
CA VAL A 246 2.59 -22.56 16.31
C VAL A 246 3.16 -21.85 15.08
N LEU A 247 3.02 -20.54 15.01
CA LEU A 247 3.38 -19.74 13.85
C LEU A 247 4.90 -19.58 13.66
N ILE A 248 5.66 -19.42 14.76
CA ILE A 248 7.12 -19.29 14.69
C ILE A 248 7.79 -20.57 14.16
N PRO A 249 7.46 -21.78 14.68
CA PRO A 249 8.00 -23.00 14.07
C PRO A 249 7.61 -23.16 12.58
N ALA A 250 6.37 -22.83 12.22
CA ALA A 250 5.90 -22.96 10.85
C ALA A 250 6.67 -22.04 9.88
N VAL A 251 6.86 -20.75 10.22
CA VAL A 251 7.61 -19.82 9.38
C VAL A 251 9.10 -20.13 9.38
N THR A 252 9.64 -20.67 10.48
CA THR A 252 11.05 -21.10 10.60
C THR A 252 11.32 -22.28 9.67
N ALA A 253 10.46 -23.30 9.70
CA ALA A 253 10.56 -24.44 8.78
C ALA A 253 10.40 -24.02 7.31
N LEU A 254 9.52 -23.03 7.03
CA LEU A 254 9.39 -22.44 5.71
C LEU A 254 10.70 -21.77 5.28
N TYR A 255 11.30 -20.96 6.16
CA TYR A 255 12.58 -20.29 5.92
C TYR A 255 13.67 -21.29 5.56
N GLU A 256 13.86 -22.33 6.39
CA GLU A 256 14.86 -23.38 6.16
C GLU A 256 14.66 -24.14 4.86
N ARG A 257 13.43 -24.25 4.38
CA ARG A 257 13.10 -24.94 3.13
C ARG A 257 13.39 -24.10 1.89
N ILE A 258 13.19 -22.75 1.96
CA ILE A 258 13.21 -21.92 0.74
C ILE A 258 14.44 -21.04 0.61
N VAL A 259 15.14 -20.73 1.70
CA VAL A 259 16.27 -19.79 1.70
C VAL A 259 17.57 -20.50 1.41
N ASP A 260 18.36 -19.94 0.49
CA ASP A 260 19.70 -20.43 0.20
C ASP A 260 20.68 -20.04 1.32
N PRO A 261 21.28 -21.01 2.04
CA PRO A 261 22.21 -20.74 3.14
C PRO A 261 23.54 -20.12 2.68
N GLY A 262 23.86 -20.17 1.40
CA GLY A 262 25.07 -19.57 0.82
C GLY A 262 24.94 -18.09 0.48
N LEU A 263 23.71 -17.52 0.58
CA LEU A 263 23.43 -16.14 0.21
C LEU A 263 23.18 -15.25 1.43
N LEU A 264 23.58 -13.98 1.33
CA LEU A 264 23.34 -13.00 2.37
C LEU A 264 21.92 -12.41 2.25
N VAL A 265 21.13 -12.53 3.31
CA VAL A 265 19.78 -11.97 3.42
C VAL A 265 19.85 -10.45 3.60
N HIS A 266 19.06 -9.70 2.83
CA HIS A 266 19.00 -8.24 2.87
C HIS A 266 17.60 -7.68 3.05
N ARG A 267 16.56 -8.45 2.73
CA ARG A 267 15.16 -8.07 2.93
C ARG A 267 14.34 -9.27 3.38
N ILE A 268 13.45 -9.05 4.34
CA ILE A 268 12.50 -10.05 4.81
C ILE A 268 11.10 -9.41 4.79
N ASN A 269 10.11 -10.11 4.23
CA ASN A 269 8.70 -9.77 4.38
C ASN A 269 7.94 -11.01 4.83
N ILE A 270 7.10 -10.86 5.82
CA ILE A 270 6.21 -11.90 6.34
C ILE A 270 4.78 -11.40 6.21
N SER A 271 3.90 -12.24 5.66
CA SER A 271 2.47 -11.98 5.58
C SER A 271 1.71 -13.11 6.20
N VAL A 272 0.83 -12.84 7.15
CA VAL A 272 -0.21 -13.78 7.56
C VAL A 272 -1.44 -13.53 6.70
N ASN A 273 -1.94 -14.58 6.05
CA ASN A 273 -2.98 -14.49 5.02
C ASN A 273 -4.32 -14.96 5.59
N HIS A 274 -5.42 -14.59 4.90
CA HIS A 274 -6.76 -15.01 5.28
C HIS A 274 -7.08 -14.74 6.75
N VAL A 275 -6.68 -13.55 7.20
CA VAL A 275 -6.87 -13.10 8.57
C VAL A 275 -8.37 -12.88 8.82
N VAL A 276 -8.89 -13.48 9.88
CA VAL A 276 -10.28 -13.35 10.33
C VAL A 276 -10.34 -13.03 11.82
N GLU A 277 -11.47 -12.47 12.26
CA GLU A 277 -11.73 -12.29 13.70
C GLU A 277 -11.81 -13.65 14.40
N GLU A 278 -11.26 -13.73 15.59
CA GLU A 278 -11.32 -14.95 16.41
C GLU A 278 -12.70 -15.09 17.04
N GLU A 279 -13.67 -15.66 16.28
CA GLU A 279 -15.00 -15.95 16.78
C GLU A 279 -15.03 -17.24 17.61
N TYR A 280 -14.24 -18.24 17.22
CA TYR A 280 -14.15 -19.56 17.86
C TYR A 280 -12.70 -20.00 17.97
N ARG A 281 -12.38 -20.67 19.09
CA ARG A 281 -11.08 -21.31 19.25
C ARG A 281 -11.06 -22.65 18.54
N GLN A 282 -10.13 -22.83 17.64
CA GLN A 282 -9.86 -24.10 16.98
C GLN A 282 -8.68 -24.79 17.63
N TYR A 283 -8.89 -26.02 18.06
CA TYR A 283 -7.84 -26.89 18.55
C TYR A 283 -7.66 -28.07 17.58
N SER A 284 -6.42 -28.46 17.34
CA SER A 284 -6.13 -29.73 16.68
C SER A 284 -6.27 -30.87 17.71
N LEU A 285 -6.67 -32.05 17.25
CA LEU A 285 -6.72 -33.26 18.10
C LEU A 285 -5.35 -33.63 18.71
N PHE A 286 -4.28 -33.04 18.18
CA PHE A 286 -2.90 -33.27 18.60
C PHE A 286 -2.31 -32.07 19.36
N SER A 287 -3.08 -31.03 19.65
CA SER A 287 -2.62 -29.85 20.39
C SER A 287 -2.85 -30.06 21.88
N ASP A 288 -1.88 -29.62 22.68
CA ASP A 288 -2.04 -29.46 24.13
C ASP A 288 -2.81 -28.17 24.42
N GLU A 289 -4.07 -28.29 24.80
CA GLU A 289 -4.94 -27.14 25.07
C GLU A 289 -4.47 -26.32 26.27
N GLU A 290 -3.89 -26.97 27.31
CA GLU A 290 -3.40 -26.28 28.51
C GLU A 290 -2.16 -25.44 28.17
N GLU A 291 -1.27 -25.96 27.32
CA GLU A 291 -0.08 -25.26 26.85
C GLU A 291 -0.47 -24.08 25.97
N LEU A 292 -1.40 -24.22 25.05
CA LEU A 292 -1.90 -23.13 24.20
C LEU A 292 -2.57 -22.01 25.01
N GLU A 293 -3.37 -22.35 26.01
CA GLU A 293 -4.00 -21.37 26.91
C GLU A 293 -2.95 -20.65 27.78
N ARG A 294 -1.93 -21.36 28.24
CA ARG A 294 -0.82 -20.75 28.96
C ARG A 294 -0.01 -19.79 28.09
N ASN A 295 0.29 -20.19 26.86
CA ASN A 295 0.99 -19.37 25.88
C ASN A 295 0.20 -18.09 25.57
N ARG A 296 -1.09 -18.20 25.35
CA ARG A 296 -1.97 -17.05 25.09
C ARG A 296 -1.99 -16.05 26.25
N LYS A 297 -2.03 -16.54 27.50
CA LYS A 297 -1.94 -15.66 28.67
C LYS A 297 -0.61 -14.94 28.73
N LEU A 298 0.46 -15.60 28.31
CA LEU A 298 1.79 -15.00 28.23
C LEU A 298 1.83 -13.90 27.16
N GLN A 299 1.35 -14.19 25.93
CA GLN A 299 1.29 -13.19 24.86
C GLN A 299 0.42 -11.98 25.26
N ALA A 300 -0.73 -12.19 25.89
CA ALA A 300 -1.58 -11.11 26.38
C ALA A 300 -0.95 -10.27 27.50
N ALA A 301 0.00 -10.83 28.26
CA ALA A 301 0.74 -10.11 29.29
C ALA A 301 1.95 -9.32 28.73
N MET A 302 2.34 -9.56 27.48
CA MET A 302 3.41 -8.87 26.78
C MET A 302 2.91 -7.63 26.02
N LEU A 303 1.60 -7.50 25.85
CA LEU A 303 0.91 -6.33 25.26
C LEU A 303 0.72 -5.23 26.34
#